data_787742ef8d5869ad23479a560c8ae14b
#
_entry.id   787742ef8d5869ad23479a560c8ae14b
#
_cell.length_a   1.000
_cell.length_b   1.000
_cell.length_c   1.000
_cell.angle_alpha   90.00
_cell.angle_beta   90.00
_cell.angle_gamma   90.00
#
_symmetry.space_group_name_H-M   'P 1'
#
loop_
_entity.id
_entity.type
_entity.pdbx_description
1 polymer ?
#
loop_
_entity_poly.entity_id
_entity_poly.type
_entity_poly.pdbx_seq_one_letter_code
_entity_poly.pdbx_strand_id
1 'polypeptide(L)'
;FSIIFNASLVPIIPVYARDRFDVGETGFATMLAAWAVGQGVSALWITLKKNSERKSPAILVSTFMFIIASVVFALSTNYILSLLSLALLGAAIPIWASAVITLLQTQSDPKMIGRVMSVFSLSLQAMMFGWFLGAWIGTIIGNAEMMLIGTAIYAILNFGLILTSKDLRKL
;
A
#
# COMPACT_ATOMS: atom_id res chain seq x y z
N PHE A 1 -2.99 -5.46 -11.31
CA PHE A 1 -1.66 -6.06 -11.15
C PHE A 1 -0.89 -5.40 -10.00
N SER A 2 -0.72 -4.08 -9.96
CA SER A 2 -0.01 -3.38 -8.87
C SER A 2 -0.51 -3.75 -7.48
N ILE A 3 -1.81 -3.96 -7.31
CA ILE A 3 -2.45 -4.32 -6.04
C ILE A 3 -2.00 -5.71 -5.57
N ILE A 4 -1.86 -6.68 -6.50
CA ILE A 4 -1.44 -8.05 -6.18
C ILE A 4 -0.03 -8.07 -5.60
N PHE A 5 0.90 -7.34 -6.19
CA PHE A 5 2.29 -7.27 -5.73
C PHE A 5 2.46 -6.49 -4.43
N ASN A 6 1.61 -5.46 -4.23
CA ASN A 6 1.57 -4.71 -2.97
C ASN A 6 1.05 -5.56 -1.79
N ALA A 7 0.17 -6.50 -2.06
CA ALA A 7 -0.48 -7.33 -1.04
C ALA A 7 0.46 -8.28 -0.30
N SER A 8 1.66 -8.53 -0.82
CA SER A 8 2.63 -9.46 -0.20
C SER A 8 3.10 -9.02 1.19
N LEU A 9 2.88 -7.76 1.58
CA LEU A 9 3.31 -7.21 2.86
C LEU A 9 2.62 -7.86 4.07
N VAL A 10 1.30 -8.05 4.00
CA VAL A 10 0.49 -8.47 5.17
C VAL A 10 0.91 -9.84 5.71
N PRO A 11 1.12 -10.87 4.87
CA PRO A 11 1.56 -12.19 5.34
C PRO A 11 2.99 -12.20 5.90
N ILE A 12 3.80 -11.20 5.59
CA ILE A 12 5.20 -11.13 6.05
C ILE A 12 5.30 -10.60 7.49
N ILE A 13 4.34 -9.78 7.94
CA ILE A 13 4.38 -9.19 9.29
C ILE A 13 4.52 -10.24 10.40
N PRO A 14 3.70 -11.31 10.46
CA PRO A 14 3.85 -12.33 11.52
C PRO A 14 5.17 -13.09 11.42
N VAL A 15 5.68 -13.30 10.21
CA VAL A 15 6.97 -13.97 10.00
C VAL A 15 8.10 -13.11 10.53
N TYR A 16 8.09 -11.81 10.28
CA TYR A 16 9.11 -10.89 10.80
C TYR A 16 9.03 -10.75 12.31
N ALA A 17 7.83 -10.71 12.89
CA ALA A 17 7.64 -10.66 14.34
C ALA A 17 8.29 -11.88 15.02
N ARG A 18 8.14 -13.07 14.44
CA ARG A 18 8.67 -14.33 14.98
C ARG A 18 10.15 -14.53 14.65
N ASP A 19 10.50 -14.49 13.37
CA ASP A 19 11.80 -15.03 12.90
C ASP A 19 12.89 -13.95 12.85
N ARG A 20 12.53 -12.66 12.76
CA ARG A 20 13.50 -11.56 12.63
C ARG A 20 13.68 -10.75 13.90
N PHE A 21 12.60 -10.53 14.64
CA PHE A 21 12.62 -9.67 15.82
C PHE A 21 12.48 -10.45 17.13
N ASP A 22 12.02 -11.72 17.09
CA ASP A 22 11.78 -12.56 18.26
C ASP A 22 10.95 -11.86 19.35
N VAL A 23 9.90 -11.13 18.93
CA VAL A 23 9.09 -10.28 19.83
C VAL A 23 7.80 -10.95 20.31
N GLY A 24 7.56 -12.19 19.88
CA GLY A 24 6.36 -12.94 20.27
C GLY A 24 5.02 -12.31 19.83
N GLU A 25 3.93 -12.75 20.46
CA GLU A 25 2.57 -12.33 20.11
C GLU A 25 2.32 -10.85 20.39
N THR A 26 2.83 -10.33 21.50
CA THR A 26 2.71 -8.91 21.86
C THR A 26 3.42 -8.00 20.89
N GLY A 27 4.60 -8.39 20.41
CA GLY A 27 5.31 -7.65 19.39
C GLY A 27 4.59 -7.65 18.06
N PHE A 28 4.03 -8.80 17.65
CA PHE A 28 3.19 -8.87 16.45
C PHE A 28 1.96 -7.95 16.55
N ALA A 29 1.25 -8.00 17.70
CA ALA A 29 0.10 -7.10 17.92
C ALA A 29 0.50 -5.62 17.84
N THR A 30 1.67 -5.25 18.37
CA THR A 30 2.20 -3.88 18.29
C THR A 30 2.53 -3.48 16.86
N MET A 31 3.04 -4.38 16.03
CA MET A 31 3.28 -4.13 14.60
C MET A 31 1.97 -3.85 13.85
N LEU A 32 0.92 -4.64 14.11
CA LEU A 32 -0.41 -4.39 13.54
C LEU A 32 -1.02 -3.09 14.04
N ALA A 33 -0.85 -2.77 15.33
CA ALA A 33 -1.30 -1.50 15.91
C ALA A 33 -0.59 -0.30 15.27
N ALA A 34 0.72 -0.37 15.07
CA ALA A 34 1.47 0.69 14.38
C ALA A 34 0.94 0.94 12.96
N TRP A 35 0.66 -0.13 12.21
CA TRP A 35 0.06 -0.05 10.88
C TRP A 35 -1.35 0.59 10.93
N ALA A 36 -2.20 0.17 11.89
CA ALA A 36 -3.54 0.72 12.08
C ALA A 36 -3.52 2.20 12.50
N VAL A 37 -2.60 2.59 13.38
CA VAL A 37 -2.40 3.99 13.80
C VAL A 37 -2.05 4.86 12.60
N GLY A 38 -1.14 4.39 11.72
CA GLY A 38 -0.81 5.09 10.49
C GLY A 38 -2.04 5.35 9.61
N GLN A 39 -2.88 4.34 9.42
CA GLN A 39 -4.13 4.47 8.68
C GLN A 39 -5.07 5.50 9.34
N GLY A 40 -5.28 5.40 10.64
CA GLY A 40 -6.16 6.29 11.39
C GLY A 40 -5.72 7.75 11.31
N VAL A 41 -4.43 8.02 11.52
CA VAL A 41 -3.85 9.37 11.46
C VAL A 41 -4.02 9.98 10.05
N SER A 42 -3.69 9.22 9.01
CA SER A 42 -3.83 9.73 7.64
C SER A 42 -5.29 9.91 7.22
N ALA A 43 -6.20 9.05 7.64
CA ALA A 43 -7.63 9.19 7.38
C ALA A 43 -8.20 10.45 8.06
N LEU A 44 -7.83 10.70 9.33
CA LEU A 44 -8.18 11.93 10.05
C LEU A 44 -7.61 13.16 9.34
N TRP A 45 -6.33 13.12 8.94
CA TRP A 45 -5.70 14.24 8.24
C TRP A 45 -6.41 14.58 6.93
N ILE A 46 -6.80 13.56 6.13
CA ILE A 46 -7.56 13.75 4.89
C ILE A 46 -8.92 14.40 5.18
N THR A 47 -9.60 13.95 6.24
CA THR A 47 -10.93 14.46 6.63
C THR A 47 -10.87 15.92 7.09
N LEU A 48 -9.83 16.28 7.85
CA LEU A 48 -9.64 17.64 8.36
C LEU A 48 -9.16 18.61 7.28
N LYS A 49 -8.44 18.12 6.27
CA LYS A 49 -7.95 18.94 5.16
C LYS A 49 -9.05 19.14 4.13
N LYS A 50 -9.92 20.09 4.41
CA LYS A 50 -11.02 20.50 3.53
C LYS A 50 -10.47 20.96 2.17
N ASN A 51 -10.86 20.27 1.09
CA ASN A 51 -10.54 20.60 -0.32
C ASN A 51 -9.04 20.65 -0.70
N SER A 52 -8.44 19.50 -0.90
CA SER A 52 -7.30 19.43 -1.80
C SER A 52 -7.83 19.19 -3.23
N GLU A 53 -7.92 20.24 -4.03
CA GLU A 53 -8.40 20.18 -5.42
C GLU A 53 -7.48 19.33 -6.31
N ARG A 54 -6.25 19.07 -5.88
CA ARG A 54 -5.25 18.32 -6.65
C ARG A 54 -5.16 16.88 -6.15
N LYS A 55 -5.79 15.95 -6.86
CA LYS A 55 -5.81 14.51 -6.52
C LYS A 55 -4.57 13.77 -7.04
N SER A 56 -4.00 14.21 -8.16
CA SER A 56 -2.82 13.59 -8.78
C SER A 56 -1.58 13.58 -7.88
N PRO A 57 -1.17 14.69 -7.21
CA PRO A 57 -0.04 14.65 -6.30
C PRO A 57 -0.25 13.74 -5.07
N ALA A 58 -1.48 13.53 -4.63
CA ALA A 58 -1.75 12.64 -3.51
C ALA A 58 -1.42 11.17 -3.85
N ILE A 59 -1.72 10.73 -5.08
CA ILE A 59 -1.36 9.38 -5.56
C ILE A 59 0.16 9.24 -5.62
N LEU A 60 0.87 10.25 -6.14
CA LEU A 60 2.33 10.23 -6.21
C LEU A 60 2.95 10.15 -4.82
N VAL A 61 2.53 11.03 -3.91
CA VAL A 61 3.03 11.07 -2.53
C VAL A 61 2.79 9.74 -1.83
N SER A 62 1.58 9.18 -1.91
CA SER A 62 1.27 7.89 -1.29
C SER A 62 2.08 6.74 -1.90
N THR A 63 2.31 6.75 -3.21
CA THR A 63 3.15 5.76 -3.89
C THR A 63 4.60 5.83 -3.41
N PHE A 64 5.19 7.02 -3.34
CA PHE A 64 6.54 7.21 -2.81
C PHE A 64 6.65 6.81 -1.33
N MET A 65 5.69 7.24 -0.50
CA MET A 65 5.63 6.84 0.91
C MET A 65 5.62 5.32 1.04
N PHE A 66 4.78 4.65 0.23
CA PHE A 66 4.67 3.20 0.25
C PHE A 66 5.98 2.53 -0.14
N ILE A 67 6.61 2.95 -1.25
CA ILE A 67 7.88 2.37 -1.74
C ILE A 67 8.98 2.53 -0.69
N ILE A 68 9.18 3.74 -0.18
CA ILE A 68 10.23 4.00 0.82
C ILE A 68 9.98 3.18 2.09
N ALA A 69 8.77 3.19 2.60
CA ALA A 69 8.43 2.48 3.82
C ALA A 69 8.53 0.95 3.65
N SER A 70 8.17 0.41 2.46
CA SER A 70 8.34 -1.01 2.14
C SER A 70 9.80 -1.43 2.13
N VAL A 71 10.66 -0.64 1.48
CA VAL A 71 12.11 -0.92 1.44
C VAL A 71 12.72 -0.85 2.83
N VAL A 72 12.37 0.19 3.60
CA VAL A 72 12.87 0.34 4.98
C VAL A 72 12.41 -0.84 5.83
N PHE A 73 11.15 -1.25 5.76
CA PHE A 73 10.65 -2.40 6.49
C PHE A 73 11.35 -3.70 6.08
N ALA A 74 11.51 -3.94 4.77
CA ALA A 74 12.16 -5.15 4.27
C ALA A 74 13.61 -5.31 4.75
N LEU A 75 14.34 -4.21 4.83
CA LEU A 75 15.77 -4.20 5.18
C LEU A 75 16.01 -3.98 6.68
N SER A 76 15.04 -3.49 7.43
CA SER A 76 15.21 -3.15 8.84
C SER A 76 15.49 -4.38 9.69
N THR A 77 16.52 -4.29 10.53
CA THR A 77 16.81 -5.21 11.64
C THR A 77 16.42 -4.62 12.99
N ASN A 78 16.01 -3.35 13.02
CA ASN A 78 15.60 -2.66 14.22
C ASN A 78 14.09 -2.66 14.34
N TYR A 79 13.57 -3.18 15.46
CA TYR A 79 12.13 -3.29 15.70
C TYR A 79 11.40 -1.93 15.69
N ILE A 80 11.99 -0.90 16.31
CA ILE A 80 11.39 0.45 16.36
C ILE A 80 11.31 1.05 14.96
N LEU A 81 12.37 0.91 14.16
CA LEU A 81 12.37 1.38 12.77
C LEU A 81 11.32 0.64 11.93
N SER A 82 11.10 -0.63 12.19
CA SER A 82 10.04 -1.43 11.54
C SER A 82 8.64 -0.97 11.95
N LEU A 83 8.41 -0.59 13.21
CA LEU A 83 7.14 -0.01 13.65
C LEU A 83 6.85 1.32 12.94
N LEU A 84 7.85 2.20 12.84
CA LEU A 84 7.72 3.47 12.14
C LEU A 84 7.44 3.28 10.64
N SER A 85 8.12 2.33 10.01
CA SER A 85 7.89 2.01 8.61
C SER A 85 6.49 1.42 8.38
N LEU A 86 5.98 0.56 9.28
CA LEU A 86 4.62 0.05 9.22
C LEU A 86 3.58 1.14 9.40
N ALA A 87 3.80 2.09 10.31
CA ALA A 87 2.92 3.24 10.46
C ALA A 87 2.88 4.09 9.18
N LEU A 88 4.03 4.30 8.53
CA LEU A 88 4.12 5.02 7.27
C LEU A 88 3.45 4.26 6.12
N LEU A 89 3.61 2.94 6.06
CA LEU A 89 2.89 2.06 5.11
C LEU A 89 1.38 2.16 5.31
N GLY A 90 0.93 2.09 6.57
CA GLY A 90 -0.46 2.27 6.93
C GLY A 90 -1.00 3.62 6.48
N ALA A 91 -0.26 4.70 6.68
CA ALA A 91 -0.66 6.05 6.29
C ALA A 91 -0.81 6.23 4.77
N ALA A 92 -0.03 5.52 3.97
CA ALA A 92 -0.10 5.62 2.51
C ALA A 92 -1.44 5.11 1.93
N ILE A 93 -2.06 4.11 2.58
CA ILE A 93 -3.26 3.43 2.06
C ILE A 93 -4.48 4.36 1.95
N PRO A 94 -4.93 5.07 3.01
CA PRO A 94 -6.08 5.97 2.91
C PRO A 94 -5.83 7.14 1.94
N ILE A 95 -4.60 7.64 1.86
CA ILE A 95 -4.24 8.73 0.93
C ILE A 95 -4.44 8.26 -0.51
N TRP A 96 -3.90 7.08 -0.85
CA TRP A 96 -4.07 6.46 -2.16
C TRP A 96 -5.54 6.16 -2.46
N ALA A 97 -6.23 5.47 -1.55
CA ALA A 97 -7.60 5.02 -1.75
C ALA A 97 -8.56 6.20 -1.96
N SER A 98 -8.47 7.25 -1.14
CA SER A 98 -9.31 8.44 -1.28
C SER A 98 -9.09 9.15 -2.61
N ALA A 99 -7.84 9.27 -3.05
CA ALA A 99 -7.51 9.90 -4.33
C ALA A 99 -8.03 9.08 -5.52
N VAL A 100 -7.81 7.76 -5.53
CA VAL A 100 -8.27 6.87 -6.60
C VAL A 100 -9.80 6.82 -6.68
N ILE A 101 -10.48 6.62 -5.55
CA ILE A 101 -11.96 6.59 -5.50
C ILE A 101 -12.53 7.91 -6.01
N THR A 102 -11.98 9.05 -5.57
CA THR A 102 -12.44 10.36 -6.04
C THR A 102 -12.24 10.51 -7.55
N LEU A 103 -11.09 10.11 -8.09
CA LEU A 103 -10.84 10.18 -9.54
C LEU A 103 -11.82 9.28 -10.31
N LEU A 104 -12.05 8.07 -9.86
CA LEU A 104 -13.02 7.16 -10.50
C LEU A 104 -14.42 7.74 -10.50
N GLN A 105 -14.85 8.37 -9.40
CA GLN A 105 -16.17 8.98 -9.28
C GLN A 105 -16.32 10.27 -10.11
N THR A 106 -15.28 11.08 -10.20
CA THR A 106 -15.35 12.38 -10.89
C THR A 106 -15.14 12.28 -12.40
N GLN A 107 -14.40 11.27 -12.85
CA GLN A 107 -14.09 11.10 -14.28
C GLN A 107 -14.97 10.06 -14.98
N SER A 108 -15.79 9.32 -14.26
CA SER A 108 -16.71 8.35 -14.85
C SER A 108 -18.05 9.00 -15.21
N ASP A 109 -18.65 8.54 -16.31
CA ASP A 109 -20.03 8.91 -16.64
C ASP A 109 -20.96 8.51 -15.49
N PRO A 110 -21.85 9.41 -15.00
CA PRO A 110 -22.80 9.10 -13.93
C PRO A 110 -23.60 7.81 -14.14
N LYS A 111 -23.90 7.46 -15.38
CA LYS A 111 -24.62 6.22 -15.74
C LYS A 111 -23.77 4.95 -15.55
N MET A 112 -22.44 5.07 -15.48
CA MET A 112 -21.50 3.96 -15.42
C MET A 112 -20.77 3.85 -14.07
N ILE A 113 -20.94 4.80 -13.14
CA ILE A 113 -20.25 4.83 -11.85
C ILE A 113 -20.39 3.49 -11.11
N GLY A 114 -21.59 2.92 -11.05
CA GLY A 114 -21.82 1.63 -10.38
C GLY A 114 -20.98 0.50 -10.98
N ARG A 115 -20.88 0.42 -12.31
CA ARG A 115 -20.07 -0.61 -13.00
C ARG A 115 -18.57 -0.41 -12.74
N VAL A 116 -18.09 0.83 -12.80
CA VAL A 116 -16.69 1.17 -12.53
C VAL A 116 -16.31 0.83 -11.08
N MET A 117 -17.18 1.16 -10.12
CA MET A 117 -16.95 0.85 -8.71
C MET A 117 -17.00 -0.66 -8.43
N SER A 118 -17.85 -1.41 -9.14
CA SER A 118 -17.88 -2.88 -9.03
C SER A 118 -16.57 -3.51 -9.52
N VAL A 119 -16.05 -3.06 -10.67
CA VAL A 119 -14.76 -3.54 -11.21
C VAL A 119 -13.62 -3.17 -10.26
N PHE A 120 -13.64 -1.96 -9.70
CA PHE A 120 -12.65 -1.54 -8.70
C PHE A 120 -12.71 -2.43 -7.45
N SER A 121 -13.91 -2.72 -6.92
CA SER A 121 -14.08 -3.61 -5.76
C SER A 121 -13.60 -5.03 -6.04
N LEU A 122 -13.89 -5.58 -7.22
CA LEU A 122 -13.35 -6.88 -7.64
C LEU A 122 -11.83 -6.87 -7.73
N SER A 123 -11.24 -5.77 -8.22
CA SER A 123 -9.78 -5.62 -8.27
C SER A 123 -9.14 -5.61 -6.88
N LEU A 124 -9.83 -5.03 -5.87
CA LEU A 124 -9.37 -5.09 -4.48
C LEU A 124 -9.43 -6.51 -3.91
N GLN A 125 -10.46 -7.30 -4.27
CA GLN A 125 -10.54 -8.70 -3.83
C GLN A 125 -9.43 -9.58 -4.45
N ALA A 126 -8.94 -9.24 -5.64
CA ALA A 126 -7.79 -9.90 -6.24
C ALA A 126 -6.51 -9.79 -5.39
N MET A 127 -6.47 -8.87 -4.43
CA MET A 127 -5.38 -8.73 -3.46
C MET A 127 -5.16 -10.00 -2.62
N MET A 128 -6.21 -10.77 -2.35
CA MET A 128 -6.11 -12.04 -1.62
C MET A 128 -5.21 -13.05 -2.35
N PHE A 129 -5.28 -13.10 -3.68
CA PHE A 129 -4.39 -13.94 -4.47
C PHE A 129 -2.92 -13.49 -4.33
N GLY A 130 -2.68 -12.19 -4.23
CA GLY A 130 -1.36 -11.63 -3.94
C GLY A 130 -0.82 -12.06 -2.58
N TRP A 131 -1.68 -12.16 -1.57
CA TRP A 131 -1.28 -12.65 -0.24
C TRP A 131 -0.80 -14.10 -0.29
N PHE A 132 -1.55 -14.98 -0.96
CA PHE A 132 -1.17 -16.38 -1.11
C PHE A 132 0.10 -16.54 -1.92
N LEU A 133 0.19 -15.88 -3.09
CA LEU A 133 1.37 -15.93 -3.93
C LEU A 133 2.59 -15.34 -3.23
N GLY A 134 2.44 -14.22 -2.56
CA GLY A 134 3.54 -13.58 -1.82
C GLY A 134 4.03 -14.43 -0.66
N ALA A 135 3.11 -15.01 0.11
CA ALA A 135 3.48 -15.94 1.19
C ALA A 135 4.23 -17.17 0.64
N TRP A 136 3.71 -17.79 -0.43
CA TRP A 136 4.31 -18.97 -1.03
C TRP A 136 5.69 -18.67 -1.63
N ILE A 137 5.82 -17.62 -2.44
CA ILE A 137 7.10 -17.23 -3.02
C ILE A 137 8.11 -16.83 -1.93
N GLY A 138 7.65 -16.13 -0.88
CA GLY A 138 8.48 -15.76 0.26
C GLY A 138 9.12 -16.95 0.98
N THR A 139 8.47 -18.13 0.99
CA THR A 139 9.07 -19.35 1.55
C THR A 139 10.20 -19.91 0.69
N ILE A 140 10.25 -19.59 -0.60
CA ILE A 140 11.24 -20.11 -1.57
C ILE A 140 12.46 -19.19 -1.65
N ILE A 141 12.23 -17.89 -1.84
CA ILE A 141 13.31 -16.93 -2.13
C ILE A 141 13.70 -16.06 -0.92
N GLY A 142 12.94 -16.13 0.17
CA GLY A 142 13.09 -15.26 1.34
C GLY A 142 12.04 -14.16 1.36
N ASN A 143 11.62 -13.81 2.60
CA ASN A 143 10.52 -12.83 2.79
C ASN A 143 10.97 -11.39 2.48
N ALA A 144 12.23 -11.04 2.76
CA ALA A 144 12.78 -9.73 2.45
C ALA A 144 12.94 -9.54 0.94
N GLU A 145 13.48 -10.52 0.26
CA GLU A 145 13.67 -10.55 -1.19
C GLU A 145 12.33 -10.47 -1.92
N MET A 146 11.34 -11.25 -1.47
CA MET A 146 9.99 -11.20 -2.04
C MET A 146 9.37 -9.81 -1.87
N MET A 147 9.52 -9.19 -0.72
CA MET A 147 9.00 -7.86 -0.46
C MET A 147 9.69 -6.80 -1.34
N LEU A 148 11.01 -6.88 -1.50
CA LEU A 148 11.77 -5.96 -2.37
C LEU A 148 11.37 -6.12 -3.85
N ILE A 149 11.25 -7.36 -4.33
CA ILE A 149 10.79 -7.66 -5.70
C ILE A 149 9.37 -7.13 -5.90
N GLY A 150 8.44 -7.41 -4.97
CA GLY A 150 7.07 -6.89 -5.02
C GLY A 150 7.03 -5.36 -5.06
N THR A 151 7.84 -4.70 -4.24
CA THR A 151 7.95 -3.24 -4.21
C THR A 151 8.55 -2.69 -5.51
N ALA A 152 9.55 -3.35 -6.08
CA ALA A 152 10.14 -2.95 -7.36
C ALA A 152 9.14 -3.07 -8.51
N ILE A 153 8.40 -4.18 -8.60
CA ILE A 153 7.35 -4.37 -9.60
C ILE A 153 6.24 -3.31 -9.42
N TYR A 154 5.82 -3.07 -8.18
CA TYR A 154 4.85 -2.02 -7.86
C TYR A 154 5.33 -0.64 -8.32
N ALA A 155 6.59 -0.29 -8.06
CA ALA A 155 7.20 0.96 -8.48
C ALA A 155 7.21 1.08 -10.02
N ILE A 156 7.71 0.07 -10.73
CA ILE A 156 7.80 0.05 -12.19
C ILE A 156 6.42 0.24 -12.83
N LEU A 157 5.41 -0.49 -12.34
CA LEU A 157 4.06 -0.41 -12.88
C LEU A 157 3.43 0.98 -12.64
N ASN A 158 3.59 1.55 -11.43
CA ASN A 158 3.04 2.88 -11.14
C ASN A 158 3.77 4.00 -11.89
N PHE A 159 5.10 3.97 -11.95
CA PHE A 159 5.85 4.95 -12.73
C PHE A 159 5.59 4.80 -14.24
N GLY A 160 5.49 3.57 -14.75
CA GLY A 160 5.12 3.30 -16.14
C GLY A 160 3.75 3.90 -16.50
N LEU A 161 2.75 3.75 -15.63
CA LEU A 161 1.42 4.35 -15.81
C LEU A 161 1.48 5.88 -15.80
N ILE A 162 2.25 6.49 -14.92
CA ILE A 162 2.41 7.94 -14.82
C ILE A 162 3.09 8.51 -16.08
N LEU A 163 4.10 7.81 -16.59
CA LEU A 163 4.83 8.25 -17.79
C LEU A 163 4.00 8.12 -19.08
N THR A 164 3.15 7.09 -19.16
CA THR A 164 2.33 6.82 -20.35
C THR A 164 1.03 7.61 -20.41
N SER A 165 0.48 8.02 -19.27
CA SER A 165 -0.79 8.76 -19.21
C SER A 165 -0.55 10.28 -19.27
N LYS A 166 -0.76 10.86 -20.46
CA LYS A 166 -0.70 12.33 -20.68
C LYS A 166 -1.72 13.10 -19.82
N ASP A 167 -2.82 12.47 -19.44
CA ASP A 167 -3.90 13.07 -18.66
C ASP A 167 -3.55 13.19 -17.18
N LEU A 168 -2.77 12.24 -16.60
CA LEU A 168 -2.25 12.35 -15.24
C LEU A 168 -1.17 13.43 -15.08
N ARG A 169 -0.55 13.85 -16.17
CA ARG A 169 0.44 14.96 -16.17
C ARG A 169 -0.19 16.34 -16.15
N LYS A 170 -1.47 16.46 -16.53
CA LYS A 170 -2.20 17.74 -16.63
C LYS A 170 -3.11 18.01 -15.43
N LEU A 171 -3.29 17.02 -14.54
CA LEU A 171 -4.05 17.11 -13.29
C LEU A 171 -3.13 17.50 -12.11
#